data_b5b2abf5449ff80f17eebd2d81780218
#
_entry.id   b5b2abf5449ff80f17eebd2d81780218
#
_cell.length_a   1.000
_cell.length_b   1.000
_cell.length_c   1.000
_cell.angle_alpha   90.00
_cell.angle_beta   90.00
_cell.angle_gamma   90.00
#
_symmetry.space_group_name_H-M   'P 1'
#
loop_
_entity.id
_entity.type
_entity.pdbx_description
1 polymer ?
#
loop_
_entity_poly.entity_id
_entity_poly.type
_entity_poly.pdbx_seq_one_letter_code
_entity_poly.pdbx_strand_id
1 'polypeptide(L)'
;SQEELGSKLNVARQTVSKWELGETTPEMEKLIELSRIFKISIDELTGNEIYKNTTQKYNGKIRMEYEYKSKTKIKGIPLVHINVGFGVKKAKGIIAIGNIAQGLISIGGIAMGLIALGGLGIGLLSISGIALGLILAIGGISLGTISIGGLSLGVFAIGGCAIGIYAIGGGAFAKNIAIGGYSSGHIAIGEQVNGANKFIVENGVKTFTSEEVKNTILKEFPKTLKIIVSIFSNV
;
A
#
# COMPACT_ATOMS: atom_id res chain seq x y z
N SER A 1 -29.65 -15.08 -40.65
CA SER A 1 -31.09 -14.79 -40.47
C SER A 1 -31.65 -15.52 -39.25
N GLN A 2 -32.83 -15.11 -38.72
CA GLN A 2 -33.53 -15.80 -37.63
C GLN A 2 -33.80 -17.27 -37.94
N GLU A 3 -34.09 -17.56 -39.20
CA GLU A 3 -34.39 -18.91 -39.67
C GLU A 3 -33.13 -19.81 -39.69
N GLU A 4 -32.00 -19.26 -40.12
CA GLU A 4 -30.71 -19.93 -40.14
C GLU A 4 -30.21 -20.19 -38.72
N LEU A 5 -30.38 -19.21 -37.81
CA LEU A 5 -29.99 -19.36 -36.40
C LEU A 5 -30.90 -20.40 -35.72
N GLY A 6 -32.21 -20.36 -35.97
CA GLY A 6 -33.17 -21.36 -35.48
C GLY A 6 -32.82 -22.76 -35.92
N SER A 7 -32.46 -22.95 -37.19
CA SER A 7 -32.00 -24.23 -37.71
C SER A 7 -30.73 -24.76 -37.01
N LYS A 8 -29.73 -23.86 -36.79
CA LYS A 8 -28.49 -24.26 -36.09
C LYS A 8 -28.70 -24.64 -34.61
N LEU A 9 -29.68 -24.03 -33.97
CA LEU A 9 -30.01 -24.26 -32.56
C LEU A 9 -31.13 -25.29 -32.37
N ASN A 10 -31.67 -25.85 -33.45
CA ASN A 10 -32.80 -26.75 -33.43
C ASN A 10 -34.02 -26.19 -32.66
N VAL A 11 -34.35 -24.92 -32.97
CA VAL A 11 -35.52 -24.20 -32.44
C VAL A 11 -36.30 -23.50 -33.54
N ALA A 12 -37.59 -23.22 -33.30
CA ALA A 12 -38.42 -22.53 -34.28
C ALA A 12 -37.95 -21.07 -34.48
N ARG A 13 -38.08 -20.54 -35.68
CA ARG A 13 -37.78 -19.14 -35.99
C ARG A 13 -38.47 -18.17 -35.03
N GLN A 14 -39.71 -18.48 -34.63
CA GLN A 14 -40.49 -17.67 -33.68
C GLN A 14 -39.86 -17.59 -32.32
N THR A 15 -39.16 -18.65 -31.87
CA THR A 15 -38.44 -18.67 -30.61
C THR A 15 -37.24 -17.71 -30.63
N VAL A 16 -36.50 -17.69 -31.76
CA VAL A 16 -35.40 -16.73 -31.96
C VAL A 16 -35.91 -15.30 -31.94
N SER A 17 -37.04 -15.06 -32.64
CA SER A 17 -37.69 -13.74 -32.68
C SER A 17 -38.08 -13.25 -31.27
N LYS A 18 -38.63 -14.12 -30.42
CA LYS A 18 -39.00 -13.78 -29.04
C LYS A 18 -37.78 -13.45 -28.18
N TRP A 19 -36.64 -14.12 -28.41
CA TRP A 19 -35.39 -13.81 -27.72
C TRP A 19 -34.86 -12.42 -28.13
N GLU A 20 -34.91 -12.10 -29.43
CA GLU A 20 -34.49 -10.77 -29.93
C GLU A 20 -35.38 -9.64 -29.43
N LEU A 21 -36.69 -9.89 -29.26
CA LEU A 21 -37.65 -8.95 -28.71
C LEU A 21 -37.59 -8.85 -27.16
N GLY A 22 -36.80 -9.74 -26.51
CA GLY A 22 -36.74 -9.79 -25.04
C GLY A 22 -37.99 -10.36 -24.37
N GLU A 23 -38.90 -10.99 -25.12
CA GLU A 23 -40.13 -11.59 -24.56
C GLU A 23 -39.83 -12.87 -23.76
N THR A 24 -38.80 -13.61 -24.20
CA THR A 24 -38.32 -14.83 -23.50
C THR A 24 -36.79 -14.85 -23.50
N THR A 25 -36.20 -15.53 -22.55
CA THR A 25 -34.77 -15.78 -22.48
C THR A 25 -34.42 -17.17 -22.94
N PRO A 26 -33.29 -17.37 -23.66
CA PRO A 26 -32.82 -18.71 -24.00
C PRO A 26 -32.47 -19.50 -22.74
N GLU A 27 -32.72 -20.80 -22.76
CA GLU A 27 -32.26 -21.72 -21.73
C GLU A 27 -30.73 -21.82 -21.73
N MET A 28 -30.14 -22.27 -20.58
CA MET A 28 -28.68 -22.33 -20.40
C MET A 28 -27.98 -23.13 -21.51
N GLU A 29 -28.58 -24.24 -21.95
CA GLU A 29 -28.02 -25.02 -23.04
C GLU A 29 -27.94 -24.25 -24.36
N LYS A 30 -28.97 -23.48 -24.66
CA LYS A 30 -29.02 -22.62 -25.87
C LYS A 30 -28.07 -21.41 -25.76
N LEU A 31 -27.86 -20.88 -24.56
CA LEU A 31 -26.85 -19.84 -24.32
C LEU A 31 -25.43 -20.37 -24.58
N ILE A 32 -25.14 -21.62 -24.19
CA ILE A 32 -23.86 -22.26 -24.48
C ILE A 32 -23.67 -22.48 -25.99
N GLU A 33 -24.71 -22.93 -26.70
CA GLU A 33 -24.68 -23.10 -28.17
C GLU A 33 -24.49 -21.76 -28.87
N LEU A 34 -25.22 -20.71 -28.48
CA LEU A 34 -25.06 -19.35 -28.97
C LEU A 34 -23.68 -18.79 -28.77
N SER A 35 -23.12 -18.98 -27.58
CA SER A 35 -21.74 -18.59 -27.25
C SER A 35 -20.72 -19.22 -28.21
N ARG A 36 -20.89 -20.51 -28.55
CA ARG A 36 -20.03 -21.22 -29.51
C ARG A 36 -20.22 -20.73 -30.94
N ILE A 37 -21.48 -20.47 -31.37
CA ILE A 37 -21.81 -19.99 -32.72
C ILE A 37 -21.23 -18.60 -32.94
N PHE A 38 -21.38 -17.70 -31.98
CA PHE A 38 -20.91 -16.32 -32.08
C PHE A 38 -19.44 -16.15 -31.64
N LYS A 39 -18.82 -17.19 -31.07
CA LYS A 39 -17.44 -17.16 -30.53
C LYS A 39 -17.23 -16.08 -29.48
N ILE A 40 -18.24 -15.81 -28.68
CA ILE A 40 -18.22 -14.88 -27.56
C ILE A 40 -18.48 -15.63 -26.25
N SER A 41 -18.08 -15.06 -25.11
CA SER A 41 -18.38 -15.66 -23.81
C SER A 41 -19.87 -15.52 -23.45
N ILE A 42 -20.37 -16.38 -22.56
CA ILE A 42 -21.74 -16.28 -22.04
C ILE A 42 -21.95 -14.95 -21.33
N ASP A 43 -20.94 -14.47 -20.59
CA ASP A 43 -20.99 -13.16 -19.90
C ASP A 43 -21.14 -12.02 -20.91
N GLU A 44 -20.46 -12.06 -22.03
CA GLU A 44 -20.57 -11.09 -23.10
C GLU A 44 -21.93 -11.18 -23.80
N LEU A 45 -22.44 -12.39 -24.02
CA LEU A 45 -23.74 -12.64 -24.61
C LEU A 45 -24.89 -12.12 -23.72
N THR A 46 -24.76 -12.24 -22.40
CA THR A 46 -25.76 -11.77 -21.43
C THR A 46 -25.59 -10.31 -21.00
N GLY A 47 -24.62 -9.60 -21.58
CA GLY A 47 -24.33 -8.22 -21.25
C GLY A 47 -23.73 -8.04 -19.85
N ASN A 48 -23.27 -9.12 -19.27
CA ASN A 48 -22.65 -9.12 -17.93
C ASN A 48 -21.17 -8.72 -18.07
N GLU A 49 -20.88 -7.46 -18.33
CA GLU A 49 -19.50 -6.93 -18.48
C GLU A 49 -18.69 -6.92 -17.18
N ILE A 50 -19.02 -7.79 -16.22
CA ILE A 50 -18.44 -7.68 -14.86
C ILE A 50 -16.99 -8.18 -14.82
N TYR A 51 -16.54 -9.04 -15.74
CA TYR A 51 -15.19 -9.59 -15.69
C TYR A 51 -14.55 -9.78 -17.06
N LYS A 52 -13.84 -8.78 -17.56
CA LYS A 52 -12.83 -9.05 -18.60
C LYS A 52 -11.60 -9.71 -17.97
N ASN A 53 -11.73 -10.98 -17.61
CA ASN A 53 -10.57 -11.84 -17.35
C ASN A 53 -9.95 -12.21 -18.70
N THR A 54 -9.08 -11.37 -19.21
CA THR A 54 -8.34 -11.67 -20.43
C THR A 54 -7.21 -12.64 -20.12
N THR A 55 -7.51 -13.93 -20.22
CA THR A 55 -6.46 -14.97 -20.21
C THR A 55 -5.78 -14.95 -21.57
N GLN A 56 -4.76 -14.12 -21.76
CA GLN A 56 -3.92 -14.19 -22.96
C GLN A 56 -2.91 -15.33 -22.82
N LYS A 57 -3.06 -16.38 -23.65
CA LYS A 57 -2.02 -17.39 -23.82
C LYS A 57 -0.87 -16.80 -24.65
N TYR A 58 0.23 -16.44 -24.01
CA TYR A 58 1.47 -16.11 -24.69
C TYR A 58 2.53 -17.16 -24.26
N ASN A 59 3.08 -17.88 -25.22
CA ASN A 59 4.12 -18.93 -25.01
C ASN A 59 3.75 -20.01 -23.97
N GLY A 60 2.54 -20.57 -24.01
CA GLY A 60 2.14 -21.69 -23.17
C GLY A 60 1.98 -21.38 -21.68
N LYS A 61 2.18 -20.16 -21.22
CA LYS A 61 1.95 -19.73 -19.83
C LYS A 61 0.61 -19.02 -19.70
N ILE A 62 -0.23 -19.50 -18.80
CA ILE A 62 -1.49 -18.84 -18.43
C ILE A 62 -1.14 -17.54 -17.69
N ARG A 63 -1.44 -16.39 -18.28
CA ARG A 63 -1.30 -15.09 -17.64
C ARG A 63 -2.68 -14.68 -17.11
N MET A 64 -2.79 -14.55 -15.81
CA MET A 64 -3.99 -14.01 -15.18
C MET A 64 -3.90 -12.49 -15.18
N GLU A 65 -4.80 -11.84 -15.89
CA GLU A 65 -5.00 -10.39 -15.88
C GLU A 65 -6.40 -10.11 -15.35
N TYR A 66 -6.51 -9.20 -14.39
CA TYR A 66 -7.78 -8.83 -13.79
C TYR A 66 -7.91 -7.33 -13.75
N GLU A 67 -8.97 -6.79 -14.36
CA GLU A 67 -9.33 -5.38 -14.28
C GLU A 67 -10.77 -5.24 -13.81
N TYR A 68 -10.99 -4.43 -12.79
CA TYR A 68 -12.29 -4.06 -12.26
C TYR A 68 -12.36 -2.56 -12.02
N LYS A 69 -13.41 -1.92 -12.51
CA LYS A 69 -13.72 -0.51 -12.26
C LYS A 69 -15.12 -0.38 -11.69
N SER A 70 -15.25 0.25 -10.53
CA SER A 70 -16.55 0.55 -9.95
C SER A 70 -17.39 1.45 -10.88
N LYS A 71 -18.69 1.17 -10.98
CA LYS A 71 -19.66 2.02 -11.66
C LYS A 71 -19.82 3.37 -10.95
N THR A 72 -19.71 3.38 -9.62
CA THR A 72 -19.77 4.58 -8.81
C THR A 72 -18.50 5.41 -9.00
N LYS A 73 -18.66 6.67 -9.39
CA LYS A 73 -17.57 7.63 -9.60
C LYS A 73 -17.80 8.86 -8.73
N ILE A 74 -16.73 9.40 -8.15
CA ILE A 74 -16.72 10.67 -7.42
C ILE A 74 -15.83 11.63 -8.21
N LYS A 75 -16.40 12.73 -8.70
CA LYS A 75 -15.72 13.70 -9.58
C LYS A 75 -15.02 13.04 -10.79
N GLY A 76 -15.66 12.04 -11.41
CA GLY A 76 -15.12 11.34 -12.57
C GLY A 76 -14.11 10.22 -12.25
N ILE A 77 -13.70 10.05 -11.00
CA ILE A 77 -12.74 9.03 -10.55
C ILE A 77 -13.53 7.83 -10.00
N PRO A 78 -13.25 6.59 -10.41
CA PRO A 78 -13.93 5.41 -9.89
C PRO A 78 -13.65 5.23 -8.40
N LEU A 79 -14.66 4.81 -7.63
CA LEU A 79 -14.50 4.55 -6.21
C LEU A 79 -13.46 3.45 -5.96
N VAL A 80 -13.54 2.36 -6.73
CA VAL A 80 -12.58 1.25 -6.67
C VAL A 80 -12.08 0.97 -8.08
N HIS A 81 -10.78 0.88 -8.25
CA HIS A 81 -10.14 0.42 -9.47
C HIS A 81 -9.07 -0.61 -9.11
N ILE A 82 -9.29 -1.83 -9.55
CA ILE A 82 -8.36 -2.94 -9.42
C ILE A 82 -7.80 -3.22 -10.82
N ASN A 83 -6.49 -3.25 -10.98
CA ASN A 83 -5.83 -3.59 -12.23
C ASN A 83 -4.53 -4.33 -11.93
N VAL A 84 -4.63 -5.65 -11.88
CA VAL A 84 -3.53 -6.55 -11.56
C VAL A 84 -3.22 -7.46 -12.74
N GLY A 85 -1.97 -7.79 -12.92
CA GLY A 85 -1.53 -8.65 -14.01
C GLY A 85 -0.05 -8.51 -14.30
N PHE A 86 0.40 -9.11 -15.38
CA PHE A 86 1.79 -9.06 -15.78
C PHE A 86 2.14 -7.70 -16.44
N GLY A 87 3.31 -7.17 -16.13
CA GLY A 87 3.79 -5.89 -16.68
C GLY A 87 3.32 -4.67 -15.88
N VAL A 88 3.36 -3.49 -16.50
CA VAL A 88 3.05 -2.21 -15.86
C VAL A 88 1.54 -1.95 -15.92
N LYS A 89 0.79 -2.51 -14.97
CA LYS A 89 -0.65 -2.27 -14.84
C LYS A 89 -0.91 -1.09 -13.89
N LYS A 90 -1.62 -0.07 -14.39
CA LYS A 90 -1.93 1.15 -13.62
C LYS A 90 -3.38 1.12 -13.15
N ALA A 91 -3.60 1.29 -11.86
CA ALA A 91 -4.92 1.49 -11.26
C ALA A 91 -5.06 2.93 -10.76
N LYS A 92 -6.15 3.62 -11.14
CA LYS A 92 -6.47 4.98 -10.68
C LYS A 92 -7.88 5.03 -10.12
N GLY A 93 -8.02 5.25 -8.82
CA GLY A 93 -9.31 5.28 -8.13
C GLY A 93 -9.20 5.94 -6.76
N ILE A 94 -10.29 6.08 -6.05
CA ILE A 94 -10.22 6.48 -4.62
C ILE A 94 -9.53 5.36 -3.86
N ILE A 95 -9.94 4.11 -4.08
CA ILE A 95 -9.23 2.90 -3.67
C ILE A 95 -8.64 2.30 -4.94
N ALA A 96 -7.33 2.28 -5.05
CA ALA A 96 -6.60 1.74 -6.19
C ALA A 96 -5.79 0.50 -5.78
N ILE A 97 -5.95 -0.60 -6.50
CA ILE A 97 -5.21 -1.84 -6.27
C ILE A 97 -4.58 -2.27 -7.59
N GLY A 98 -3.27 -2.39 -7.66
CA GLY A 98 -2.59 -2.76 -8.91
C GLY A 98 -1.08 -2.74 -8.81
N ASN A 99 -0.39 -3.05 -9.91
CA ASN A 99 1.07 -3.01 -9.94
C ASN A 99 1.58 -1.58 -9.67
N ILE A 100 0.91 -0.58 -10.27
CA ILE A 100 1.07 0.84 -9.95
C ILE A 100 -0.31 1.37 -9.55
N ALA A 101 -0.49 1.70 -8.28
CA ALA A 101 -1.75 2.18 -7.72
C ALA A 101 -1.66 3.67 -7.41
N GLN A 102 -2.64 4.45 -7.87
CA GLN A 102 -2.75 5.89 -7.63
C GLN A 102 -4.15 6.23 -7.11
N GLY A 103 -4.25 6.69 -5.87
CA GLY A 103 -5.54 6.99 -5.24
C GLY A 103 -5.42 7.58 -3.85
N LEU A 104 -6.55 7.72 -3.17
CA LEU A 104 -6.55 8.10 -1.75
C LEU A 104 -5.94 6.97 -0.92
N ILE A 105 -6.40 5.73 -1.16
CA ILE A 105 -5.85 4.50 -0.61
C ILE A 105 -5.29 3.71 -1.80
N SER A 106 -4.00 3.44 -1.79
CA SER A 106 -3.28 2.75 -2.86
C SER A 106 -2.59 1.50 -2.33
N ILE A 107 -2.80 0.38 -3.02
CA ILE A 107 -2.20 -0.91 -2.67
C ILE A 107 -1.55 -1.50 -3.91
N GLY A 108 -0.23 -1.75 -3.87
CA GLY A 108 0.44 -2.29 -5.04
C GLY A 108 1.95 -2.37 -4.96
N GLY A 109 2.59 -2.74 -6.06
CA GLY A 109 4.05 -2.73 -6.18
C GLY A 109 4.61 -1.32 -5.94
N ILE A 110 4.03 -0.34 -6.65
CA ILE A 110 4.24 1.10 -6.43
C ILE A 110 2.89 1.69 -6.05
N ALA A 111 2.78 2.22 -4.83
CA ALA A 111 1.57 2.81 -4.29
C ALA A 111 1.77 4.31 -4.05
N MET A 112 0.89 5.14 -4.61
CA MET A 112 0.95 6.60 -4.49
C MET A 112 -0.40 7.14 -4.03
N GLY A 113 -0.45 7.80 -2.86
CA GLY A 113 -1.72 8.31 -2.32
C GLY A 113 -1.63 8.88 -0.93
N LEU A 114 -2.78 9.11 -0.31
CA LEU A 114 -2.81 9.55 1.10
C LEU A 114 -2.30 8.41 2.00
N ILE A 115 -2.82 7.20 1.76
CA ILE A 115 -2.37 5.97 2.41
C ILE A 115 -1.79 5.07 1.33
N ALA A 116 -0.50 4.75 1.42
CA ALA A 116 0.23 3.93 0.46
C ALA A 116 0.72 2.64 1.12
N LEU A 117 0.32 1.50 0.54
CA LEU A 117 0.67 0.16 1.02
C LEU A 117 1.32 -0.65 -0.11
N GLY A 118 2.56 -1.12 0.08
CA GLY A 118 3.16 -1.91 -0.99
C GLY A 118 4.67 -2.10 -0.98
N GLY A 119 5.27 -2.32 -2.14
CA GLY A 119 6.73 -2.43 -2.28
C GLY A 119 7.42 -1.07 -2.10
N LEU A 120 7.04 -0.10 -2.93
CA LEU A 120 7.41 1.30 -2.83
C LEU A 120 6.15 2.12 -2.55
N GLY A 121 6.11 2.83 -1.44
CA GLY A 121 4.98 3.66 -1.04
C GLY A 121 5.36 5.13 -0.94
N ILE A 122 4.53 5.98 -1.53
CA ILE A 122 4.68 7.44 -1.48
C ILE A 122 3.35 8.04 -1.04
N GLY A 123 3.32 8.69 0.12
CA GLY A 123 2.06 9.23 0.64
C GLY A 123 2.19 10.07 1.90
N LEU A 124 1.06 10.38 2.49
CA LEU A 124 1.01 11.00 3.82
C LEU A 124 1.36 9.96 4.89
N LEU A 125 0.75 8.78 4.77
CA LEU A 125 1.03 7.58 5.56
C LEU A 125 1.50 6.50 4.58
N SER A 126 2.70 5.95 4.79
CA SER A 126 3.27 4.90 3.93
C SER A 126 3.70 3.70 4.77
N ILE A 127 3.20 2.51 4.40
CA ILE A 127 3.63 1.23 4.96
C ILE A 127 4.08 0.36 3.79
N SER A 128 5.39 0.23 3.62
CA SER A 128 5.97 -0.30 2.38
C SER A 128 7.37 -0.84 2.61
N GLY A 129 7.90 -1.64 1.68
CA GLY A 129 9.31 -2.05 1.72
C GLY A 129 10.25 -0.83 1.76
N ILE A 130 10.01 0.12 0.84
CA ILE A 130 10.60 1.46 0.85
C ILE A 130 9.44 2.44 1.05
N ALA A 131 9.39 3.09 2.20
CA ALA A 131 8.32 3.98 2.61
C ALA A 131 8.75 5.45 2.59
N LEU A 132 8.10 6.26 1.76
CA LEU A 132 8.23 7.71 1.74
C LEU A 132 6.90 8.30 2.24
N GLY A 133 6.86 8.68 3.53
CA GLY A 133 5.66 9.20 4.18
C GLY A 133 5.86 10.59 4.74
N LEU A 134 5.01 11.55 4.38
CA LEU A 134 5.15 12.91 4.91
C LEU A 134 4.98 12.95 6.43
N ILE A 135 3.99 12.25 6.98
CA ILE A 135 3.75 12.16 8.43
C ILE A 135 4.37 10.90 8.99
N LEU A 136 4.00 9.71 8.43
CA LEU A 136 4.42 8.42 8.95
C LEU A 136 4.94 7.53 7.82
N ALA A 137 6.13 7.01 8.01
CA ALA A 137 6.74 6.02 7.12
C ALA A 137 7.12 4.78 7.93
N ILE A 138 6.63 3.60 7.53
CA ILE A 138 6.96 2.31 8.14
C ILE A 138 7.45 1.38 7.03
N GLY A 139 8.69 0.86 7.17
CA GLY A 139 9.23 -0.03 6.14
C GLY A 139 10.63 -0.54 6.41
N GLY A 140 11.21 -1.28 5.47
CA GLY A 140 12.62 -1.67 5.53
C GLY A 140 13.53 -0.44 5.51
N ILE A 141 13.28 0.45 4.54
CA ILE A 141 13.83 1.80 4.46
C ILE A 141 12.67 2.77 4.59
N SER A 142 12.71 3.67 5.56
CA SER A 142 11.66 4.63 5.82
C SER A 142 12.19 6.06 5.87
N LEU A 143 11.47 6.99 5.22
CA LEU A 143 11.74 8.42 5.23
C LEU A 143 10.45 9.19 5.49
N GLY A 144 10.42 9.97 6.57
CA GLY A 144 9.22 10.72 6.96
C GLY A 144 9.41 11.55 8.22
N THR A 145 8.38 12.30 8.62
CA THR A 145 8.44 13.02 9.91
C THR A 145 8.61 12.03 11.07
N ILE A 146 7.79 10.97 11.09
CA ILE A 146 7.94 9.81 11.95
C ILE A 146 8.32 8.64 11.05
N SER A 147 9.50 8.07 11.24
CA SER A 147 10.00 6.95 10.44
C SER A 147 10.32 5.76 11.33
N ILE A 148 9.84 4.58 10.92
CA ILE A 148 10.04 3.32 11.65
C ILE A 148 10.50 2.27 10.64
N GLY A 149 11.70 1.68 10.88
CA GLY A 149 12.20 0.69 9.92
C GLY A 149 13.57 0.13 10.23
N GLY A 150 14.13 -0.66 9.32
CA GLY A 150 15.51 -1.14 9.39
C GLY A 150 16.49 0.03 9.34
N LEU A 151 16.36 0.84 8.28
CA LEU A 151 17.00 2.15 8.13
C LEU A 151 15.89 3.21 8.16
N SER A 152 15.93 4.09 9.15
CA SER A 152 14.92 5.12 9.34
C SER A 152 15.54 6.53 9.31
N LEU A 153 14.95 7.43 8.51
CA LEU A 153 15.37 8.83 8.40
C LEU A 153 14.16 9.73 8.65
N GLY A 154 14.28 10.64 9.62
CA GLY A 154 13.14 11.53 9.92
C GLY A 154 13.41 12.51 11.06
N VAL A 155 12.37 13.22 11.45
CA VAL A 155 12.42 14.05 12.68
C VAL A 155 12.47 13.09 13.87
N PHE A 156 11.57 12.10 13.90
CA PHE A 156 11.58 10.97 14.82
C PHE A 156 11.92 9.70 14.05
N ALA A 157 13.07 9.14 14.31
CA ALA A 157 13.53 7.93 13.64
C ALA A 157 13.64 6.78 14.65
N ILE A 158 13.04 5.65 14.34
CA ILE A 158 13.07 4.44 15.18
C ILE A 158 13.45 3.26 14.29
N GLY A 159 14.53 2.54 14.65
CA GLY A 159 14.92 1.40 13.84
C GLY A 159 16.27 0.79 14.13
N GLY A 160 16.74 -0.09 13.26
CA GLY A 160 18.07 -0.68 13.38
C GLY A 160 19.15 0.39 13.30
N CYS A 161 19.11 1.21 12.24
CA CYS A 161 19.87 2.43 12.07
C CYS A 161 18.89 3.60 11.96
N ALA A 162 18.91 4.50 12.93
CA ALA A 162 18.01 5.64 13.03
C ALA A 162 18.78 6.95 12.90
N ILE A 163 18.36 7.81 11.96
CA ILE A 163 18.99 9.11 11.68
C ILE A 163 17.93 10.20 11.73
N GLY A 164 18.10 11.19 12.62
CA GLY A 164 17.08 12.22 12.73
C GLY A 164 17.40 13.37 13.70
N ILE A 165 16.36 14.08 14.11
CA ILE A 165 16.46 15.05 15.20
C ILE A 165 16.40 14.30 16.54
N TYR A 166 15.53 13.29 16.61
CA TYR A 166 15.35 12.34 17.69
C TYR A 166 15.48 10.93 17.12
N ALA A 167 16.38 10.13 17.65
CA ALA A 167 16.64 8.79 17.12
C ALA A 167 16.67 7.75 18.23
N ILE A 168 16.03 6.60 17.95
CA ILE A 168 16.02 5.43 18.84
C ILE A 168 16.34 4.19 18.01
N GLY A 169 17.40 3.45 18.38
CA GLY A 169 17.73 2.25 17.59
C GLY A 169 19.01 1.58 18.00
N GLY A 170 19.41 0.53 17.29
CA GLY A 170 20.71 -0.11 17.50
C GLY A 170 21.86 0.86 17.29
N GLY A 171 21.86 1.54 16.13
CA GLY A 171 22.69 2.71 15.82
C GLY A 171 21.81 3.95 15.71
N ALA A 172 21.91 4.88 16.65
CA ALA A 172 21.11 6.11 16.67
C ALA A 172 21.99 7.34 16.44
N PHE A 173 21.69 8.09 15.38
CA PHE A 173 22.37 9.32 15.00
C PHE A 173 21.38 10.47 15.03
N ALA A 174 21.47 11.33 16.03
CA ALA A 174 20.51 12.41 16.20
C ALA A 174 21.17 13.78 16.37
N LYS A 175 20.48 14.82 15.90
CA LYS A 175 20.91 16.18 16.20
C LYS A 175 20.72 16.50 17.66
N ASN A 176 19.58 16.14 18.26
CA ASN A 176 19.24 16.47 19.63
C ASN A 176 19.46 15.28 20.59
N ILE A 177 18.65 14.22 20.47
CA ILE A 177 18.67 13.12 21.44
C ILE A 177 18.76 11.77 20.69
N ALA A 178 19.77 10.99 21.01
CA ALA A 178 19.99 9.65 20.48
C ALA A 178 19.95 8.62 21.61
N ILE A 179 19.22 7.50 21.39
CA ILE A 179 19.18 6.36 22.30
C ILE A 179 19.49 5.08 21.53
N GLY A 180 20.49 4.32 21.99
CA GLY A 180 20.80 3.06 21.33
C GLY A 180 22.06 2.41 21.81
N GLY A 181 22.39 1.22 21.29
CA GLY A 181 23.66 0.54 21.58
C GLY A 181 24.84 1.43 21.21
N TYR A 182 24.81 1.98 19.97
CA TYR A 182 25.67 3.08 19.56
C TYR A 182 24.81 4.34 19.39
N SER A 183 25.08 5.38 20.15
CA SER A 183 24.33 6.63 20.07
C SER A 183 25.23 7.84 19.88
N SER A 184 24.90 8.69 18.90
CA SER A 184 25.61 9.92 18.59
C SER A 184 24.64 11.09 18.48
N GLY A 185 24.82 12.11 19.33
CA GLY A 185 23.92 13.28 19.37
C GLY A 185 24.29 14.28 20.42
N HIS A 186 23.54 15.39 20.53
CA HIS A 186 23.79 16.36 21.61
C HIS A 186 23.59 15.73 23.00
N ILE A 187 22.50 14.96 23.15
CA ILE A 187 22.29 14.06 24.29
C ILE A 187 22.36 12.64 23.76
N ALA A 188 23.28 11.84 24.24
CA ALA A 188 23.49 10.46 23.80
C ALA A 188 23.33 9.50 24.98
N ILE A 189 22.48 8.49 24.82
CA ILE A 189 22.12 7.50 25.85
C ILE A 189 22.36 6.11 25.29
N GLY A 190 23.18 5.30 25.95
CA GLY A 190 23.46 3.94 25.49
C GLY A 190 24.77 3.37 25.95
N GLU A 191 25.25 2.28 25.33
CA GLU A 191 26.50 1.63 25.70
C GLU A 191 27.71 2.37 25.12
N GLN A 192 27.64 2.74 23.85
CA GLN A 192 28.67 3.53 23.18
C GLN A 192 28.08 4.90 22.81
N VAL A 193 28.50 5.92 23.54
CA VAL A 193 27.90 7.25 23.44
C VAL A 193 28.89 8.31 22.93
N ASN A 194 28.44 9.12 22.00
CA ASN A 194 29.19 10.26 21.47
C ASN A 194 28.30 11.51 21.46
N GLY A 195 28.62 12.49 22.27
CA GLY A 195 27.82 13.70 22.39
C GLY A 195 28.31 14.67 23.46
N ALA A 196 27.62 15.80 23.60
CA ALA A 196 27.91 16.80 24.63
C ALA A 196 27.48 16.30 26.02
N ASN A 197 26.29 15.71 26.11
CA ASN A 197 25.77 15.09 27.34
C ASN A 197 25.67 13.58 27.10
N LYS A 198 26.41 12.80 27.93
CA LYS A 198 26.55 11.36 27.76
C LYS A 198 25.93 10.64 28.96
N PHE A 199 25.05 9.70 28.69
CA PHE A 199 24.41 8.83 29.66
C PHE A 199 24.75 7.38 29.29
N ILE A 200 25.67 6.78 30.03
CA ILE A 200 26.26 5.48 29.73
C ILE A 200 25.44 4.38 30.40
N VAL A 201 25.19 3.31 29.68
CA VAL A 201 24.63 2.06 30.19
C VAL A 201 25.75 1.03 30.18
N GLU A 202 26.26 0.61 31.33
CA GLU A 202 27.33 -0.37 31.46
C GLU A 202 26.74 -1.74 31.79
N ASN A 203 27.02 -2.75 30.95
CA ASN A 203 26.53 -4.13 31.13
C ASN A 203 25.02 -4.23 31.42
N GLY A 204 24.21 -3.39 30.77
CA GLY A 204 22.77 -3.35 30.99
C GLY A 204 22.31 -2.61 32.24
N VAL A 205 23.23 -2.04 33.01
CA VAL A 205 22.95 -1.26 34.23
C VAL A 205 23.06 0.24 33.90
N LYS A 206 22.02 0.99 34.23
CA LYS A 206 22.03 2.47 34.03
C LYS A 206 22.88 3.11 35.12
N THR A 207 23.81 3.96 34.74
CA THR A 207 24.65 4.75 35.65
C THR A 207 23.99 6.09 36.00
N PHE A 208 22.77 6.33 35.55
CA PHE A 208 22.04 7.60 35.67
C PHE A 208 20.58 7.36 36.05
N THR A 209 19.90 8.40 36.52
CA THR A 209 18.48 8.37 36.84
C THR A 209 17.63 8.99 35.73
N SER A 210 16.38 8.55 35.61
CA SER A 210 15.43 9.14 34.64
C SER A 210 15.23 10.65 34.88
N GLU A 211 15.34 11.11 36.13
CA GLU A 211 15.22 12.54 36.45
C GLU A 211 16.42 13.35 35.97
N GLU A 212 17.63 12.82 36.02
CA GLU A 212 18.84 13.46 35.50
C GLU A 212 18.73 13.67 33.99
N VAL A 213 18.29 12.63 33.25
CA VAL A 213 18.04 12.70 31.80
C VAL A 213 17.00 13.76 31.52
N LYS A 214 15.85 13.73 32.21
CA LYS A 214 14.77 14.68 32.07
C LYS A 214 15.21 16.11 32.31
N ASN A 215 15.94 16.37 33.40
CA ASN A 215 16.45 17.70 33.73
C ASN A 215 17.44 18.20 32.70
N THR A 216 18.30 17.33 32.18
CA THR A 216 19.23 17.66 31.11
C THR A 216 18.50 18.01 29.81
N ILE A 217 17.48 17.23 29.42
CA ILE A 217 16.67 17.52 28.23
C ILE A 217 15.98 18.87 28.37
N LEU A 218 15.36 19.15 29.52
CA LEU A 218 14.66 20.43 29.75
C LEU A 218 15.60 21.63 29.81
N LYS A 219 16.82 21.43 30.29
CA LYS A 219 17.84 22.49 30.33
C LYS A 219 18.36 22.82 28.93
N GLU A 220 18.73 21.80 28.15
CA GLU A 220 19.29 21.98 26.81
C GLU A 220 18.23 22.33 25.76
N PHE A 221 17.02 21.77 25.91
CA PHE A 221 15.91 21.94 24.96
C PHE A 221 14.61 22.35 25.66
N PRO A 222 14.49 23.56 26.20
CA PRO A 222 13.33 23.98 27.01
C PRO A 222 12.00 24.01 26.24
N LYS A 223 12.05 24.08 24.90
CA LYS A 223 10.85 24.06 24.02
C LYS A 223 10.43 22.66 23.58
N THR A 224 11.07 21.61 24.08
CA THR A 224 10.74 20.23 23.71
C THR A 224 9.36 19.83 24.27
N LEU A 225 8.56 19.15 23.44
CA LEU A 225 7.24 18.66 23.84
C LEU A 225 7.36 17.67 25.01
N LYS A 226 6.46 17.79 26.00
CA LYS A 226 6.45 16.90 27.18
C LYS A 226 6.45 15.40 26.84
N ILE A 227 5.79 15.03 25.75
CA ILE A 227 5.72 13.64 25.28
C ILE A 227 7.10 13.13 24.85
N ILE A 228 7.90 13.97 24.20
CA ILE A 228 9.28 13.63 23.79
C ILE A 228 10.15 13.46 25.03
N VAL A 229 10.05 14.40 25.97
CA VAL A 229 10.79 14.31 27.24
C VAL A 229 10.46 13.00 27.96
N SER A 230 9.18 12.63 28.03
CA SER A 230 8.74 11.38 28.66
C SER A 230 9.28 10.13 27.95
N ILE A 231 9.24 10.09 26.60
CA ILE A 231 9.76 8.96 25.82
C ILE A 231 11.27 8.78 26.07
N PHE A 232 12.02 9.85 26.06
CA PHE A 232 13.49 9.81 26.14
C PHE A 232 14.05 9.79 27.57
N SER A 233 13.24 10.09 28.59
CA SER A 233 13.66 9.99 30.00
C SER A 233 13.33 8.64 30.64
N ASN A 234 12.37 7.88 30.11
CA ASN A 234 11.97 6.58 30.65
C ASN A 234 12.75 5.39 30.05
N VAL A 235 13.94 5.62 29.60
CA VAL A 235 14.84 4.61 29.01
C VAL A 235 15.56 3.79 30.06
#